data_9598998a0d06556e35023ea9e2f41666
#
_entry.id   9598998a0d06556e35023ea9e2f41666
#
_cell.length_a   1.000
_cell.length_b   1.000
_cell.length_c   1.000
_cell.angle_alpha   90.00
_cell.angle_beta   90.00
_cell.angle_gamma   90.00
#
_symmetry.space_group_name_H-M   'P 1'
#
loop_
_entity.id
_entity.type
_entity.pdbx_description
1 polymer ?
#
loop_
_entity_poly.entity_id
_entity_poly.type
_entity_poly.pdbx_seq_one_letter_code
_entity_poly.pdbx_strand_id
1 'polypeptide(L)'
;MNDIKTFHSLGEYGTAVITALTAQNVKHVEGILPVDVDFIEKQMDTVLEEERITHAKIGMLYSPEIIKSVTDKVAEYSLKVVLDPVLIAGSGGLLYREDVVDSLKKKLLPQAQLATPNIYEAQALSGVQITDEEDAIEAAYKIGELCNVVITGGHLDGNDVLYDGSIKIIEGELIESENVHGSGCSYSSACAVYLSRGYSMEEAVQKAGIFTKKSIEHGLKGTLNQFWGRE
;
A
#
# COMPACT_ATOMS: atom_id res chain seq x y z
N MET A 1 -6.99 -4.77 -8.45
CA MET A 1 -6.49 -5.28 -9.76
C MET A 1 -5.00 -5.03 -9.94
N ASN A 2 -4.46 -3.86 -9.59
CA ASN A 2 -3.03 -3.58 -9.72
C ASN A 2 -2.16 -4.51 -8.87
N ASP A 3 -2.61 -4.89 -7.68
CA ASP A 3 -1.90 -5.83 -6.80
C ASP A 3 -1.66 -7.17 -7.50
N ILE A 4 -2.71 -7.79 -8.03
CA ILE A 4 -2.61 -9.08 -8.74
C ILE A 4 -1.74 -8.98 -9.99
N LYS A 5 -1.86 -7.87 -10.76
CA LYS A 5 -0.98 -7.64 -11.92
C LYS A 5 0.49 -7.56 -11.49
N THR A 6 0.77 -6.85 -10.38
CA THR A 6 2.13 -6.71 -9.85
C THR A 6 2.69 -8.05 -9.39
N PHE A 7 1.94 -8.82 -8.60
CA PHE A 7 2.35 -10.15 -8.17
C PHE A 7 2.68 -11.03 -9.37
N HIS A 8 1.75 -11.12 -10.33
CA HIS A 8 1.96 -11.94 -11.52
C HIS A 8 3.14 -11.47 -12.37
N SER A 9 3.32 -10.16 -12.56
CA SER A 9 4.43 -9.62 -13.34
C SER A 9 5.79 -9.90 -12.70
N LEU A 10 5.84 -9.94 -11.39
CA LEU A 10 7.02 -10.31 -10.62
C LEU A 10 7.18 -11.83 -10.43
N GLY A 11 6.29 -12.64 -11.01
CA GLY A 11 6.41 -14.11 -11.02
C GLY A 11 5.80 -14.81 -9.80
N GLU A 12 4.97 -14.10 -9.02
CA GLU A 12 4.26 -14.67 -7.87
C GLU A 12 2.81 -15.03 -8.24
N TYR A 13 2.31 -16.11 -7.66
CA TYR A 13 0.90 -16.44 -7.69
C TYR A 13 0.20 -15.68 -6.56
N GLY A 14 -0.69 -14.78 -6.91
CA GLY A 14 -1.43 -13.96 -5.96
C GLY A 14 -2.90 -14.36 -5.89
N THR A 15 -3.42 -14.52 -4.68
CA THR A 15 -4.86 -14.61 -4.39
C THR A 15 -5.36 -13.26 -3.90
N ALA A 16 -6.68 -13.06 -3.87
CA ALA A 16 -7.27 -11.80 -3.44
C ALA A 16 -8.51 -12.01 -2.58
N VAL A 17 -8.61 -11.20 -1.54
CA VAL A 17 -9.81 -10.99 -0.73
C VAL A 17 -10.36 -9.61 -1.05
N ILE A 18 -11.62 -9.53 -1.43
CA ILE A 18 -12.28 -8.29 -1.80
C ILE A 18 -12.96 -7.68 -0.57
N THR A 19 -12.50 -6.50 -0.16
CA THR A 19 -13.04 -5.78 1.00
C THR A 19 -14.05 -4.70 0.62
N ALA A 20 -13.97 -4.18 -0.61
CA ALA A 20 -14.93 -3.24 -1.18
C ALA A 20 -14.91 -3.30 -2.70
N LEU A 21 -16.03 -2.97 -3.32
CA LEU A 21 -16.16 -2.73 -4.75
C LEU A 21 -16.25 -1.24 -5.00
N THR A 22 -15.59 -0.74 -6.05
CA THR A 22 -15.66 0.65 -6.46
C THR A 22 -16.17 0.78 -7.88
N ALA A 23 -17.15 1.65 -8.10
CA ALA A 23 -17.50 2.15 -9.43
C ALA A 23 -16.51 3.29 -9.76
N GLN A 24 -15.39 2.94 -10.40
CA GLN A 24 -14.24 3.83 -10.55
C GLN A 24 -13.62 3.75 -11.94
N ASN A 25 -13.16 4.89 -12.43
CA ASN A 25 -12.25 4.99 -13.56
C ASN A 25 -10.98 5.79 -13.15
N VAL A 26 -10.10 6.11 -14.10
CA VAL A 26 -8.85 6.83 -13.83
C VAL A 26 -9.07 8.29 -13.37
N LYS A 27 -10.28 8.84 -13.52
CA LYS A 27 -10.59 10.25 -13.24
C LYS A 27 -11.41 10.46 -11.98
N HIS A 28 -12.30 9.54 -11.63
CA HIS A 28 -13.21 9.69 -10.48
C HIS A 28 -13.71 8.36 -9.93
N VAL A 29 -14.16 8.40 -8.69
CA VAL A 29 -14.90 7.34 -8.00
C VAL A 29 -16.37 7.77 -7.89
N GLU A 30 -17.28 7.02 -8.53
CA GLU A 30 -18.72 7.27 -8.54
C GLU A 30 -19.42 6.66 -7.33
N GLY A 31 -18.90 5.53 -6.83
CA GLY A 31 -19.50 4.82 -5.71
C GLY A 31 -18.60 3.77 -5.09
N ILE A 32 -18.88 3.46 -3.84
CA ILE A 32 -18.17 2.45 -3.06
C ILE A 32 -19.22 1.54 -2.43
N LEU A 33 -19.05 0.24 -2.61
CA LEU A 33 -19.86 -0.80 -1.98
C LEU A 33 -18.95 -1.66 -1.09
N PRO A 34 -18.97 -1.47 0.24
CA PRO A 34 -18.24 -2.33 1.15
C PRO A 34 -18.78 -3.76 1.08
N VAL A 35 -17.90 -4.74 1.17
CA VAL A 35 -18.27 -6.13 1.33
C VAL A 35 -18.61 -6.38 2.80
N ASP A 36 -19.61 -7.22 3.04
CA ASP A 36 -20.00 -7.63 4.38
C ASP A 36 -18.84 -8.29 5.14
N VAL A 37 -18.69 -7.94 6.43
CA VAL A 37 -17.56 -8.38 7.26
C VAL A 37 -17.48 -9.91 7.34
N ASP A 38 -18.62 -10.58 7.58
CA ASP A 38 -18.65 -12.03 7.67
C ASP A 38 -18.24 -12.70 6.34
N PHE A 39 -18.51 -12.03 5.20
CA PHE A 39 -18.10 -12.54 3.90
C PHE A 39 -16.62 -12.28 3.63
N ILE A 40 -16.05 -11.18 4.15
CA ILE A 40 -14.59 -10.93 4.10
C ILE A 40 -13.86 -12.01 4.90
N GLU A 41 -14.32 -12.35 6.10
CA GLU A 41 -13.75 -13.42 6.92
C GLU A 41 -13.80 -14.77 6.21
N LYS A 42 -14.92 -15.12 5.62
CA LYS A 42 -15.05 -16.35 4.81
C LYS A 42 -14.09 -16.39 3.62
N GLN A 43 -13.91 -15.28 2.92
CA GLN A 43 -12.92 -15.21 1.83
C GLN A 43 -11.50 -15.46 2.37
N MET A 44 -11.14 -14.81 3.51
CA MET A 44 -9.83 -14.98 4.12
C MET A 44 -9.60 -16.42 4.56
N ASP A 45 -10.53 -16.99 5.31
CA ASP A 45 -10.42 -18.37 5.78
C ASP A 45 -10.28 -19.35 4.62
N THR A 46 -11.13 -19.23 3.59
CA THR A 46 -11.09 -20.12 2.42
C THR A 46 -9.75 -20.07 1.69
N VAL A 47 -9.15 -18.88 1.59
CA VAL A 47 -7.85 -18.70 0.92
C VAL A 47 -6.67 -19.16 1.79
N LEU A 48 -6.73 -18.91 3.11
CA LEU A 48 -5.62 -19.11 4.02
C LEU A 48 -5.55 -20.53 4.62
N GLU A 49 -6.67 -21.27 4.65
CA GLU A 49 -6.71 -22.65 5.16
C GLU A 49 -5.94 -23.64 4.27
N GLU A 50 -5.99 -23.48 2.95
CA GLU A 50 -5.39 -24.42 1.99
C GLU A 50 -4.00 -23.99 1.50
N GLU A 51 -3.69 -22.71 1.56
CA GLU A 51 -2.47 -22.11 0.98
C GLU A 51 -1.46 -21.76 2.08
N ARG A 52 -0.18 -22.03 1.84
CA ARG A 52 0.90 -21.57 2.73
C ARG A 52 1.25 -20.10 2.48
N ILE A 53 0.26 -19.22 2.62
CA ILE A 53 0.46 -17.79 2.45
C ILE A 53 1.08 -17.22 3.73
N THR A 54 2.21 -16.57 3.59
CA THR A 54 2.94 -15.94 4.72
C THR A 54 2.99 -14.42 4.62
N HIS A 55 2.80 -13.87 3.42
CA HIS A 55 2.87 -12.43 3.18
C HIS A 55 1.58 -11.97 2.50
N ALA A 56 1.13 -10.78 2.89
CA ALA A 56 -0.04 -10.15 2.31
C ALA A 56 0.21 -8.65 2.07
N LYS A 57 -0.35 -8.11 1.00
CA LYS A 57 -0.54 -6.67 0.84
C LYS A 57 -1.96 -6.34 1.23
N ILE A 58 -2.13 -5.36 2.09
CA ILE A 58 -3.44 -4.80 2.43
C ILE A 58 -3.53 -3.40 1.84
N GLY A 59 -4.63 -3.13 1.14
CA GLY A 59 -4.92 -1.81 0.58
C GLY A 59 -6.13 -1.18 1.27
N MET A 60 -7.10 -0.73 0.46
CA MET A 60 -8.29 -0.04 0.93
C MET A 60 -9.13 -0.88 1.90
N LEU A 61 -9.37 -0.33 3.10
CA LEU A 61 -10.31 -0.84 4.10
C LEU A 61 -11.30 0.28 4.46
N TYR A 62 -12.57 0.04 4.12
CA TYR A 62 -13.58 1.10 4.12
C TYR A 62 -14.06 1.54 5.52
N SER A 63 -14.01 0.66 6.52
CA SER A 63 -14.57 0.94 7.85
C SER A 63 -13.76 0.32 8.99
N PRO A 64 -13.90 0.84 10.22
CA PRO A 64 -13.27 0.27 11.41
C PRO A 64 -13.65 -1.19 11.69
N GLU A 65 -14.86 -1.60 11.32
CA GLU A 65 -15.32 -2.98 11.48
C GLU A 65 -14.53 -3.91 10.55
N ILE A 66 -14.34 -3.51 9.29
CA ILE A 66 -13.53 -4.26 8.31
C ILE A 66 -12.06 -4.29 8.78
N ILE A 67 -11.52 -3.15 9.25
CA ILE A 67 -10.14 -3.10 9.78
C ILE A 67 -9.98 -4.07 10.93
N LYS A 68 -10.93 -4.09 11.88
CA LYS A 68 -10.88 -5.00 13.02
C LYS A 68 -10.84 -6.45 12.57
N SER A 69 -11.78 -6.86 11.71
CA SER A 69 -11.88 -8.22 11.21
C SER A 69 -10.61 -8.65 10.47
N VAL A 70 -10.12 -7.82 9.53
CA VAL A 70 -8.87 -8.09 8.82
C VAL A 70 -7.67 -8.18 9.77
N THR A 71 -7.60 -7.30 10.78
CA THR A 71 -6.52 -7.32 11.78
C THR A 71 -6.53 -8.61 12.61
N ASP A 72 -7.72 -9.04 13.04
CA ASP A 72 -7.87 -10.29 13.80
C ASP A 72 -7.40 -11.50 12.96
N LYS A 73 -7.74 -11.55 11.67
CA LYS A 73 -7.30 -12.59 10.74
C LYS A 73 -5.79 -12.52 10.44
N VAL A 74 -5.21 -11.33 10.32
CA VAL A 74 -3.74 -11.15 10.19
C VAL A 74 -3.01 -11.78 11.38
N ALA A 75 -3.51 -11.55 12.60
CA ALA A 75 -2.95 -12.14 13.80
C ALA A 75 -3.16 -13.66 13.87
N GLU A 76 -4.37 -14.15 13.56
CA GLU A 76 -4.74 -15.56 13.57
C GLU A 76 -3.83 -16.38 12.66
N TYR A 77 -3.61 -15.91 11.42
CA TYR A 77 -2.76 -16.59 10.43
C TYR A 77 -1.29 -16.17 10.44
N SER A 78 -0.90 -15.28 11.37
CA SER A 78 0.49 -14.78 11.50
C SER A 78 1.06 -14.20 10.19
N LEU A 79 0.24 -13.45 9.45
CA LEU A 79 0.64 -12.87 8.17
C LEU A 79 1.61 -11.70 8.35
N LYS A 80 2.66 -11.67 7.54
CA LYS A 80 3.53 -10.49 7.37
C LYS A 80 2.88 -9.53 6.37
N VAL A 81 2.54 -8.35 6.83
CA VAL A 81 1.69 -7.41 6.07
C VAL A 81 2.48 -6.22 5.56
N VAL A 82 2.36 -5.93 4.27
CA VAL A 82 2.64 -4.59 3.71
C VAL A 82 1.32 -3.85 3.61
N LEU A 83 1.20 -2.77 4.37
CA LEU A 83 -0.01 -1.94 4.44
C LEU A 83 0.14 -0.70 3.55
N ASP A 84 -0.69 -0.61 2.53
CA ASP A 84 -0.96 0.58 1.74
C ASP A 84 -2.20 1.27 2.35
N PRO A 85 -2.03 2.31 3.19
CA PRO A 85 -3.14 2.87 3.95
C PRO A 85 -4.02 3.79 3.10
N VAL A 86 -4.63 3.23 2.07
CA VAL A 86 -5.40 3.96 1.05
C VAL A 86 -6.56 4.71 1.69
N LEU A 87 -6.40 6.02 1.87
CA LEU A 87 -7.39 6.93 2.43
C LEU A 87 -8.06 7.79 1.36
N ILE A 88 -7.33 8.11 0.28
CA ILE A 88 -7.78 8.99 -0.79
C ILE A 88 -7.57 8.28 -2.12
N ALA A 89 -8.58 8.32 -2.99
CA ALA A 89 -8.39 7.86 -4.37
C ALA A 89 -7.36 8.74 -5.08
N GLY A 90 -6.59 8.18 -5.99
CA GLY A 90 -5.67 8.95 -6.84
C GLY A 90 -6.36 10.07 -7.64
N SER A 91 -7.70 10.02 -7.76
CA SER A 91 -8.57 11.07 -8.32
C SER A 91 -9.05 12.12 -7.29
N GLY A 92 -8.62 12.06 -6.01
CA GLY A 92 -8.94 13.03 -4.95
C GLY A 92 -10.21 12.73 -4.13
N GLY A 93 -10.92 11.63 -4.40
CA GLY A 93 -12.10 11.22 -3.61
C GLY A 93 -11.71 10.53 -2.31
N LEU A 94 -12.39 10.86 -1.19
CA LEU A 94 -12.25 10.12 0.06
C LEU A 94 -12.76 8.69 -0.09
N LEU A 95 -11.96 7.71 0.34
CA LEU A 95 -12.27 6.27 0.25
C LEU A 95 -12.57 5.63 1.61
N TYR A 96 -12.77 6.43 2.66
CA TYR A 96 -12.91 5.94 4.03
C TYR A 96 -13.92 6.76 4.84
N ARG A 97 -14.35 6.20 5.96
CA ARG A 97 -15.10 6.89 7.02
C ARG A 97 -14.13 7.62 7.96
N GLU A 98 -14.59 8.67 8.63
CA GLU A 98 -13.74 9.53 9.50
C GLU A 98 -12.97 8.78 10.60
N ASP A 99 -13.50 7.64 11.07
CA ASP A 99 -12.93 6.83 12.15
C ASP A 99 -11.90 5.77 11.68
N VAL A 100 -11.65 5.67 10.37
CA VAL A 100 -10.73 4.69 9.77
C VAL A 100 -9.27 4.95 10.15
N VAL A 101 -8.82 6.21 10.12
CA VAL A 101 -7.43 6.59 10.47
C VAL A 101 -7.08 6.13 11.88
N ASP A 102 -7.95 6.41 12.84
CA ASP A 102 -7.80 6.01 14.23
C ASP A 102 -7.75 4.49 14.38
N SER A 103 -8.61 3.79 13.64
CA SER A 103 -8.65 2.33 13.65
C SER A 103 -7.38 1.71 13.06
N LEU A 104 -6.86 2.26 11.94
CA LEU A 104 -5.59 1.84 11.36
C LEU A 104 -4.43 2.01 12.35
N LYS A 105 -4.33 3.19 12.98
CA LYS A 105 -3.28 3.50 13.97
C LYS A 105 -3.30 2.57 15.17
N LYS A 106 -4.48 2.26 15.68
CA LYS A 106 -4.62 1.49 16.92
C LYS A 106 -4.54 -0.02 16.72
N LYS A 107 -4.89 -0.52 15.54
CA LYS A 107 -5.07 -1.96 15.33
C LYS A 107 -4.12 -2.55 14.27
N LEU A 108 -4.11 -1.99 13.07
CA LEU A 108 -3.45 -2.66 11.93
C LEU A 108 -1.99 -2.21 11.74
N LEU A 109 -1.67 -0.92 11.91
CA LEU A 109 -0.29 -0.44 11.83
C LEU A 109 0.66 -1.20 12.78
N PRO A 110 0.31 -1.47 14.06
CA PRO A 110 1.18 -2.23 14.95
C PRO A 110 1.45 -3.69 14.53
N GLN A 111 0.68 -4.21 13.57
CA GLN A 111 0.87 -5.55 13.00
C GLN A 111 1.51 -5.53 11.61
N ALA A 112 1.67 -4.35 11.03
CA ALA A 112 2.29 -4.21 9.71
C ALA A 112 3.80 -4.39 9.78
N GLN A 113 4.35 -5.17 8.85
CA GLN A 113 5.80 -5.26 8.63
C GLN A 113 6.34 -3.98 8.01
N LEU A 114 5.55 -3.36 7.12
CA LEU A 114 5.85 -2.11 6.45
C LEU A 114 4.55 -1.39 6.11
N ALA A 115 4.48 -0.08 6.37
CA ALA A 115 3.45 0.81 5.82
C ALA A 115 4.02 1.66 4.69
N THR A 116 3.22 1.93 3.65
CA THR A 116 3.66 2.67 2.45
C THR A 116 2.78 3.88 2.15
N PRO A 117 2.57 4.80 3.12
CA PRO A 117 1.73 5.96 2.90
C PRO A 117 2.34 6.94 1.89
N ASN A 118 1.50 7.59 1.09
CA ASN A 118 1.87 8.82 0.42
C ASN A 118 1.89 10.00 1.43
N ILE A 119 2.29 11.20 0.98
CA ILE A 119 2.37 12.38 1.85
C ILE A 119 1.06 12.69 2.56
N TYR A 120 -0.08 12.65 1.86
CA TYR A 120 -1.39 12.97 2.45
C TYR A 120 -1.80 11.95 3.50
N GLU A 121 -1.53 10.69 3.25
CA GLU A 121 -1.78 9.59 4.18
C GLU A 121 -0.83 9.66 5.37
N ALA A 122 0.45 9.99 5.14
CA ALA A 122 1.44 10.20 6.19
C ALA A 122 1.04 11.37 7.10
N GLN A 123 0.55 12.49 6.56
CA GLN A 123 0.00 13.59 7.33
C GLN A 123 -1.18 13.15 8.21
N ALA A 124 -2.12 12.39 7.65
CA ALA A 124 -3.27 11.88 8.40
C ALA A 124 -2.87 10.92 9.52
N LEU A 125 -1.87 10.07 9.29
CA LEU A 125 -1.39 9.09 10.26
C LEU A 125 -0.51 9.71 11.35
N SER A 126 0.40 10.64 10.98
CA SER A 126 1.37 11.25 11.92
C SER A 126 0.83 12.47 12.64
N GLY A 127 -0.10 13.21 12.03
CA GLY A 127 -0.54 14.53 12.44
C GLY A 127 0.48 15.65 12.14
N VAL A 128 1.54 15.36 11.36
CA VAL A 128 2.52 16.32 10.89
C VAL A 128 2.05 16.91 9.57
N GLN A 129 2.11 18.22 9.42
CA GLN A 129 1.95 18.87 8.11
C GLN A 129 3.26 18.69 7.33
N ILE A 130 3.22 18.03 6.19
CA ILE A 130 4.42 17.74 5.38
C ILE A 130 4.50 18.73 4.23
N THR A 131 5.53 19.56 4.23
CA THR A 131 5.82 20.54 3.19
C THR A 131 7.19 20.34 2.55
N ASP A 132 8.08 19.62 3.23
CA ASP A 132 9.45 19.32 2.77
C ASP A 132 9.91 17.94 3.29
N GLU A 133 11.18 17.60 3.03
CA GLU A 133 11.78 16.33 3.45
C GLU A 133 11.96 16.23 4.97
N GLU A 134 12.23 17.35 5.67
CA GLU A 134 12.40 17.35 7.12
C GLU A 134 11.09 17.02 7.82
N ASP A 135 9.98 17.58 7.35
CA ASP A 135 8.64 17.27 7.83
C ASP A 135 8.28 15.78 7.58
N ALA A 136 8.67 15.24 6.42
CA ALA A 136 8.47 13.84 6.09
C ALA A 136 9.29 12.91 7.00
N ILE A 137 10.49 13.30 7.37
CA ILE A 137 11.33 12.60 8.35
C ILE A 137 10.64 12.59 9.73
N GLU A 138 10.11 13.75 10.18
CA GLU A 138 9.36 13.82 11.44
C GLU A 138 8.12 12.91 11.41
N ALA A 139 7.38 12.92 10.30
CA ALA A 139 6.22 12.05 10.11
C ALA A 139 6.61 10.56 10.14
N ALA A 140 7.74 10.22 9.49
CA ALA A 140 8.25 8.84 9.48
C ALA A 140 8.66 8.37 10.88
N TYR A 141 9.26 9.21 11.71
CA TYR A 141 9.54 8.89 13.11
C TYR A 141 8.26 8.60 13.91
N LYS A 142 7.23 9.45 13.77
CA LYS A 142 5.96 9.27 14.49
C LYS A 142 5.21 8.01 14.08
N ILE A 143 5.18 7.69 12.78
CA ILE A 143 4.58 6.44 12.30
C ILE A 143 5.47 5.25 12.68
N GLY A 144 6.78 5.46 12.67
CA GLY A 144 7.82 4.50 13.04
C GLY A 144 7.73 3.95 14.46
N GLU A 145 7.04 4.65 15.36
CA GLU A 145 6.69 4.13 16.69
C GLU A 145 5.74 2.92 16.64
N LEU A 146 5.02 2.75 15.52
CA LEU A 146 4.03 1.67 15.35
C LEU A 146 4.53 0.53 14.46
N CYS A 147 5.20 0.85 13.34
CA CYS A 147 5.75 -0.13 12.38
C CYS A 147 6.83 0.51 11.51
N ASN A 148 7.57 -0.30 10.74
CA ASN A 148 8.41 0.27 9.68
C ASN A 148 7.53 1.03 8.67
N VAL A 149 8.04 2.12 8.13
CA VAL A 149 7.29 2.96 7.20
C VAL A 149 8.18 3.49 6.09
N VAL A 150 7.65 3.54 4.88
CA VAL A 150 8.21 4.32 3.79
C VAL A 150 7.18 5.34 3.33
N ILE A 151 7.49 6.62 3.49
CA ILE A 151 6.68 7.70 2.94
C ILE A 151 7.11 7.90 1.49
N THR A 152 6.17 7.69 0.56
CA THR A 152 6.50 7.73 -0.87
C THR A 152 6.61 9.16 -1.39
N GLY A 153 7.72 9.44 -2.07
CA GLY A 153 8.22 10.77 -2.40
C GLY A 153 7.68 11.42 -3.67
N GLY A 154 6.54 10.97 -4.20
CA GLY A 154 5.95 11.54 -5.43
C GLY A 154 5.66 13.06 -5.38
N HIS A 155 5.87 13.69 -4.22
CA HIS A 155 5.76 15.15 -3.99
C HIS A 155 7.00 15.73 -3.28
N LEU A 156 8.06 14.94 -3.08
CA LEU A 156 9.32 15.31 -2.43
C LEU A 156 10.50 15.10 -3.40
N ASP A 157 10.47 15.74 -4.54
CA ASP A 157 11.48 15.60 -5.60
C ASP A 157 11.73 14.14 -6.04
N GLY A 158 10.83 13.23 -5.70
CA GLY A 158 10.88 11.81 -6.01
C GLY A 158 11.54 10.93 -4.94
N ASN A 159 12.12 11.50 -3.88
CA ASN A 159 12.79 10.75 -2.83
C ASN A 159 11.77 10.10 -1.87
N ASP A 160 11.97 8.83 -1.53
CA ASP A 160 11.19 8.15 -0.48
C ASP A 160 11.91 8.29 0.87
N VAL A 161 11.16 8.48 1.96
CA VAL A 161 11.69 8.50 3.33
C VAL A 161 11.36 7.17 4.01
N LEU A 162 12.36 6.32 4.19
CA LEU A 162 12.23 5.03 4.87
C LEU A 162 12.65 5.14 6.35
N TYR A 163 11.84 4.60 7.24
CA TYR A 163 12.20 4.30 8.62
C TYR A 163 12.07 2.79 8.89
N ASP A 164 13.19 2.15 9.22
CA ASP A 164 13.29 0.74 9.60
C ASP A 164 14.16 0.55 10.86
N GLY A 165 13.94 1.44 11.86
CA GLY A 165 14.78 1.59 13.05
C GLY A 165 15.75 2.77 12.93
N SER A 166 15.98 3.29 11.73
CA SER A 166 16.72 4.52 11.42
C SER A 166 16.15 5.15 10.15
N ILE A 167 16.35 6.47 9.99
CA ILE A 167 15.95 7.16 8.75
C ILE A 167 16.94 6.86 7.64
N LYS A 168 16.41 6.59 6.46
CA LYS A 168 17.15 6.46 5.19
C LYS A 168 16.37 7.19 4.10
N ILE A 169 17.07 8.03 3.36
CA ILE A 169 16.53 8.66 2.17
C ILE A 169 16.83 7.73 0.99
N ILE A 170 15.78 7.27 0.34
CA ILE A 170 15.89 6.45 -0.87
C ILE A 170 15.75 7.37 -2.05
N GLU A 171 16.87 7.60 -2.74
CA GLU A 171 16.90 8.46 -3.91
C GLU A 171 15.96 7.94 -5.00
N GLY A 172 15.13 8.81 -5.51
CA GLY A 172 14.18 8.56 -6.58
C GLY A 172 14.19 9.69 -7.61
N GLU A 173 13.35 9.59 -8.59
CA GLU A 173 13.14 10.63 -9.58
C GLU A 173 11.65 10.93 -9.71
N LEU A 174 11.30 12.20 -9.73
CA LEU A 174 9.94 12.61 -10.03
C LEU A 174 9.61 12.26 -11.49
N ILE A 175 8.54 11.51 -11.68
CA ILE A 175 8.11 11.08 -13.01
C ILE A 175 6.95 11.96 -13.46
N GLU A 176 7.20 12.81 -14.43
CA GLU A 176 6.14 13.56 -15.09
C GLU A 176 5.39 12.64 -16.05
N SER A 177 4.25 12.10 -15.62
CA SER A 177 3.42 11.20 -16.44
C SER A 177 1.96 11.28 -16.03
N GLU A 178 1.07 11.11 -16.99
CA GLU A 178 -0.36 10.92 -16.72
C GLU A 178 -0.68 9.45 -16.30
N ASN A 179 0.25 8.52 -16.48
CA ASN A 179 0.04 7.07 -16.27
C ASN A 179 0.29 6.62 -14.83
N VAL A 180 -0.07 7.44 -13.85
CA VAL A 180 0.23 7.21 -12.43
C VAL A 180 -0.88 6.48 -11.66
N HIS A 181 -2.06 6.26 -12.27
CA HIS A 181 -3.18 5.65 -11.56
C HIS A 181 -2.85 4.21 -11.12
N GLY A 182 -2.80 4.00 -9.80
CA GLY A 182 -2.47 2.72 -9.18
C GLY A 182 -0.98 2.51 -8.87
N SER A 183 -0.15 3.55 -8.96
CA SER A 183 1.28 3.48 -8.63
C SER A 183 1.53 3.07 -7.17
N GLY A 184 0.82 3.66 -6.20
CA GLY A 184 0.92 3.29 -4.79
C GLY A 184 0.62 1.82 -4.56
N CYS A 185 -0.51 1.31 -5.12
CA CYS A 185 -0.84 -0.11 -5.01
C CYS A 185 0.22 -1.01 -5.66
N SER A 186 0.79 -0.63 -6.80
CA SER A 186 1.86 -1.42 -7.44
C SER A 186 3.15 -1.38 -6.64
N TYR A 187 3.50 -0.23 -6.07
CA TYR A 187 4.67 -0.07 -5.21
C TYR A 187 4.57 -0.94 -3.95
N SER A 188 3.48 -0.83 -3.20
CA SER A 188 3.26 -1.62 -1.99
C SER A 188 3.19 -3.12 -2.26
N SER A 189 2.58 -3.53 -3.38
CA SER A 189 2.57 -4.93 -3.81
C SER A 189 3.95 -5.44 -4.18
N ALA A 190 4.78 -4.62 -4.85
CA ALA A 190 6.16 -4.97 -5.17
C ALA A 190 7.00 -5.08 -3.89
N CYS A 191 6.82 -4.18 -2.90
CA CYS A 191 7.45 -4.32 -1.59
C CYS A 191 7.10 -5.66 -0.95
N ALA A 192 5.82 -6.06 -0.96
CA ALA A 192 5.39 -7.34 -0.40
C ALA A 192 6.09 -8.54 -1.08
N VAL A 193 6.24 -8.51 -2.41
CA VAL A 193 6.94 -9.56 -3.15
C VAL A 193 8.43 -9.60 -2.78
N TYR A 194 9.13 -8.47 -2.75
CA TYR A 194 10.55 -8.48 -2.44
C TYR A 194 10.82 -8.88 -0.99
N LEU A 195 9.98 -8.44 -0.04
CA LEU A 195 10.07 -8.87 1.36
C LEU A 195 9.79 -10.37 1.52
N SER A 196 8.84 -10.93 0.75
CA SER A 196 8.57 -12.38 0.79
C SER A 196 9.73 -13.22 0.28
N ARG A 197 10.57 -12.65 -0.58
CA ARG A 197 11.81 -13.26 -1.09
C ARG A 197 13.02 -13.08 -0.18
N GLY A 198 12.84 -12.44 0.98
CA GLY A 198 13.90 -12.27 1.98
C GLY A 198 14.84 -11.09 1.73
N TYR A 199 14.51 -10.16 0.83
CA TYR A 199 15.25 -8.91 0.71
C TYR A 199 15.12 -8.08 1.99
N SER A 200 16.15 -7.28 2.30
CA SER A 200 16.06 -6.29 3.38
C SER A 200 14.99 -5.24 3.08
N MET A 201 14.58 -4.49 4.10
CA MET A 201 13.56 -3.44 3.94
C MET A 201 13.99 -2.41 2.89
N GLU A 202 15.23 -1.94 2.99
CA GLU A 202 15.81 -0.97 2.06
C GLU A 202 15.86 -1.51 0.62
N GLU A 203 16.37 -2.71 0.42
CA GLU A 203 16.41 -3.33 -0.92
C GLU A 203 15.01 -3.54 -1.51
N ALA A 204 14.03 -3.94 -0.69
CA ALA A 204 12.66 -4.15 -1.13
C ALA A 204 12.02 -2.84 -1.60
N VAL A 205 12.21 -1.76 -0.85
CA VAL A 205 11.75 -0.41 -1.19
C VAL A 205 12.40 0.11 -2.47
N GLN A 206 13.72 0.02 -2.58
CA GLN A 206 14.46 0.44 -3.80
C GLN A 206 13.99 -0.32 -5.04
N LYS A 207 13.87 -1.64 -4.95
CA LYS A 207 13.41 -2.47 -6.06
C LYS A 207 11.96 -2.18 -6.45
N ALA A 208 11.09 -1.91 -5.47
CA ALA A 208 9.71 -1.52 -5.71
C ALA A 208 9.61 -0.16 -6.40
N GLY A 209 10.44 0.80 -6.02
CA GLY A 209 10.55 2.11 -6.69
C GLY A 209 10.94 1.95 -8.16
N ILE A 210 12.02 1.18 -8.44
CA ILE A 210 12.48 0.91 -9.81
C ILE A 210 11.38 0.22 -10.65
N PHE A 211 10.70 -0.79 -10.07
CA PHE A 211 9.62 -1.49 -10.75
C PHE A 211 8.45 -0.55 -11.07
N THR A 212 8.04 0.27 -10.12
CA THR A 212 6.93 1.21 -10.28
C THR A 212 7.25 2.29 -11.30
N LYS A 213 8.46 2.87 -11.25
CA LYS A 213 8.96 3.84 -12.23
C LYS A 213 8.83 3.28 -13.65
N LYS A 214 9.40 2.11 -13.91
CA LYS A 214 9.33 1.46 -15.22
C LYS A 214 7.89 1.15 -15.64
N SER A 215 7.03 0.78 -14.70
CA SER A 215 5.61 0.52 -14.99
C SER A 215 4.86 1.81 -15.39
N ILE A 216 5.23 2.97 -14.83
CA ILE A 216 4.70 4.30 -15.19
C ILE A 216 5.21 4.71 -16.58
N GLU A 217 6.52 4.61 -16.82
CA GLU A 217 7.17 4.97 -18.10
C GLU A 217 6.56 4.23 -19.29
N HIS A 218 6.20 2.96 -19.10
CA HIS A 218 5.55 2.12 -20.12
C HIS A 218 4.02 2.07 -20.00
N GLY A 219 3.45 2.96 -19.17
CA GLY A 219 2.02 3.05 -18.94
C GLY A 219 1.23 3.51 -20.17
N LEU A 220 -0.08 3.28 -20.14
CA LEU A 220 -0.97 3.64 -21.23
C LEU A 220 -2.33 4.09 -20.69
N LYS A 221 -2.90 5.14 -21.27
CA LYS A 221 -4.25 5.63 -20.97
C LYS A 221 -4.48 5.96 -19.48
N GLY A 222 -3.50 6.57 -18.85
CA GLY A 222 -3.58 6.98 -17.43
C GLY A 222 -3.26 5.88 -16.42
N THR A 223 -2.90 4.67 -16.85
CA THR A 223 -2.59 3.53 -15.97
C THR A 223 -1.20 2.97 -16.22
N LEU A 224 -0.64 2.31 -15.19
CA LEU A 224 0.64 1.62 -15.29
C LEU A 224 0.57 0.40 -16.22
N ASN A 225 1.72 0.04 -16.80
CA ASN A 225 1.95 -1.27 -17.43
C ASN A 225 2.94 -2.07 -16.60
N GLN A 226 2.45 -2.93 -15.73
CA GLN A 226 3.28 -3.81 -14.90
C GLN A 226 3.99 -4.91 -15.70
N PHE A 227 3.60 -5.15 -16.96
CA PHE A 227 4.16 -6.18 -17.85
C PHE A 227 5.18 -5.64 -18.86
N TRP A 228 5.73 -4.45 -18.62
CA TRP A 228 6.62 -3.73 -19.54
C TRP A 228 7.86 -4.54 -20.02
N GLY A 229 8.30 -5.55 -19.31
CA GLY A 229 9.44 -6.41 -19.67
C GLY A 229 9.05 -7.76 -20.28
N ARG A 230 7.77 -7.98 -20.60
CA ARG A 230 7.26 -9.21 -21.21
C ARG A 230 6.80 -8.93 -22.63
N GLU A 231 7.35 -9.66 -23.61
CA GLU A 231 6.85 -9.75 -24.99
C GLU A 231 5.62 -10.66 -25.06
#